data_e11bb9ef28f9d039a947b6072d92cc03
#
_entry.id   e11bb9ef28f9d039a947b6072d92cc03
#
_cell.length_a   1.000
_cell.length_b   1.000
_cell.length_c   1.000
_cell.angle_alpha   90.00
_cell.angle_beta   90.00
_cell.angle_gamma   90.00
#
_symmetry.space_group_name_H-M   'P 1'
#
loop_
_entity.id
_entity.type
_entity.pdbx_description
1 polymer ?
#
loop_
_entity_poly.entity_id
_entity_poly.type
_entity_poly.pdbx_seq_one_letter_code
_entity_poly.pdbx_strand_id
1 'polypeptide(L)'
;MARRELLNDIKAIIEGLGFEENNSHDTMTYQCNVSYPSLIDHKNDKAHFLLHTPQGTIQIVAKWQEVNGTTIEKLGHTVLDAVRTEHQKYFVICGGNKLVRRAIDYLNGHQNIAPKLEAMEVHELEDKLEEHLFEYD
;
A
#
# COMPACT_ATOMS: atom_id res chain seq x y z
N MET A 1 -12.68 6.77 -13.17
CA MET A 1 -12.28 7.64 -12.85
C MET A 1 -11.20 7.70 -11.89
N ALA A 2 -11.30 8.57 -10.95
CA ALA A 2 -10.17 8.92 -10.13
C ALA A 2 -9.50 7.74 -9.44
N ARG A 3 -10.30 6.84 -8.87
CA ARG A 3 -9.73 5.69 -8.19
C ARG A 3 -9.00 4.75 -9.14
N ARG A 4 -9.58 4.55 -10.30
CA ARG A 4 -8.94 3.70 -11.32
C ARG A 4 -7.64 4.33 -11.79
N GLU A 5 -7.62 5.66 -11.91
CA GLU A 5 -6.41 6.36 -12.29
C GLU A 5 -5.31 6.17 -11.26
N LEU A 6 -5.66 6.23 -9.98
CA LEU A 6 -4.69 5.99 -8.92
C LEU A 6 -4.07 4.60 -9.04
N LEU A 7 -4.91 3.59 -9.24
CA LEU A 7 -4.40 2.23 -9.40
C LEU A 7 -3.53 2.09 -10.64
N ASN A 8 -3.91 2.75 -11.73
CA ASN A 8 -3.11 2.72 -12.95
C ASN A 8 -1.77 3.41 -12.76
N ASP A 9 -1.76 4.52 -12.02
CA ASP A 9 -0.53 5.23 -11.74
C ASP A 9 0.42 4.39 -10.90
N ILE A 10 -0.11 3.70 -9.90
CA ILE A 10 0.70 2.81 -9.07
C ILE A 10 1.32 1.72 -9.94
N LYS A 11 0.50 1.10 -10.78
CA LYS A 11 0.97 0.03 -11.65
C LYS A 11 2.07 0.51 -12.58
N ALA A 12 1.91 1.69 -13.15
CA ALA A 12 2.92 2.26 -14.06
C ALA A 12 4.24 2.48 -13.32
N ILE A 13 4.18 2.93 -12.07
CA ILE A 13 5.38 3.16 -11.28
C ILE A 13 6.12 1.85 -10.99
N ILE A 14 5.39 0.83 -10.54
CA ILE A 14 6.05 -0.43 -10.20
C ILE A 14 6.61 -1.11 -11.44
N GLU A 15 5.91 -1.04 -12.56
CA GLU A 15 6.44 -1.60 -13.80
C GLU A 15 7.63 -0.81 -14.31
N GLY A 16 7.61 0.50 -14.12
CA GLY A 16 8.75 1.35 -14.49
C GLY A 16 10.00 1.03 -13.69
N LEU A 17 9.86 0.48 -12.49
CA LEU A 17 10.99 0.09 -11.67
C LEU A 17 11.48 -1.33 -11.96
N GLY A 18 10.82 -2.04 -12.87
CA GLY A 18 11.28 -3.35 -13.28
C GLY A 18 10.45 -4.51 -12.78
N PHE A 19 9.36 -4.25 -12.05
CA PHE A 19 8.50 -5.34 -11.61
C PHE A 19 7.65 -5.83 -12.77
N GLU A 20 7.47 -7.13 -12.84
CA GLU A 20 6.69 -7.78 -13.90
C GLU A 20 5.52 -8.52 -13.27
N GLU A 21 4.34 -8.37 -13.84
CA GLU A 21 3.17 -9.08 -13.31
C GLU A 21 3.31 -10.57 -13.58
N ASN A 22 3.40 -11.36 -12.52
CA ASN A 22 3.68 -12.79 -12.65
C ASN A 22 3.33 -13.46 -11.32
N ASN A 23 2.74 -14.64 -11.40
CA ASN A 23 2.38 -15.40 -10.20
C ASN A 23 3.49 -16.31 -9.69
N SER A 24 4.69 -16.17 -10.22
CA SER A 24 5.82 -17.03 -9.83
C SER A 24 6.35 -16.74 -8.43
N HIS A 25 6.10 -15.54 -7.92
CA HIS A 25 6.65 -15.05 -6.65
C HIS A 25 8.16 -14.87 -6.70
N ASP A 26 8.71 -14.82 -7.90
CA ASP A 26 10.13 -14.51 -8.04
C ASP A 26 10.41 -13.06 -7.72
N THR A 27 11.66 -12.77 -7.41
CA THR A 27 12.11 -11.41 -7.15
C THR A 27 11.78 -10.52 -8.34
N MET A 28 11.27 -9.32 -8.04
CA MET A 28 10.88 -8.31 -9.03
C MET A 28 9.65 -8.71 -9.83
N THR A 29 8.76 -9.51 -9.21
CA THR A 29 7.43 -9.76 -9.76
C THR A 29 6.38 -9.18 -8.82
N TYR A 30 5.16 -9.03 -9.33
CA TYR A 30 4.05 -8.57 -8.49
C TYR A 30 2.75 -9.24 -8.90
N GLN A 31 1.82 -9.32 -7.96
CA GLN A 31 0.47 -9.80 -8.22
C GLN A 31 -0.52 -8.69 -7.88
N CYS A 32 -1.68 -8.71 -8.53
CA CYS A 32 -2.76 -7.77 -8.27
C CYS A 32 -3.88 -8.43 -7.49
N ASN A 33 -4.51 -7.67 -6.62
CA ASN A 33 -5.75 -8.08 -5.93
C ASN A 33 -5.59 -9.40 -5.18
N VAL A 34 -4.56 -9.49 -4.36
CA VAL A 34 -4.30 -10.70 -3.59
C VAL A 34 -5.19 -10.71 -2.36
N SER A 35 -6.05 -11.71 -2.25
CA SER A 35 -6.95 -11.87 -1.10
C SER A 35 -6.25 -12.49 0.08
N TYR A 36 -6.62 -12.06 1.26
CA TYR A 36 -6.15 -12.68 2.50
C TYR A 36 -7.22 -12.50 3.58
N PRO A 37 -7.21 -13.33 4.63
CA PRO A 37 -8.25 -13.24 5.65
C PRO A 37 -8.23 -11.89 6.36
N SER A 38 -9.40 -11.30 6.53
CA SER A 38 -9.57 -10.06 7.25
C SER A 38 -9.52 -10.29 8.74
N LEU A 39 -9.34 -9.21 9.50
CA LEU A 39 -9.53 -9.24 10.95
C LEU A 39 -10.98 -9.54 11.31
N ILE A 40 -11.90 -9.24 10.39
CA ILE A 40 -13.31 -9.49 10.59
C ILE A 40 -13.63 -10.89 10.08
N ASP A 41 -14.24 -11.73 10.94
CA ASP A 41 -14.55 -13.10 10.58
C ASP A 41 -15.35 -13.20 9.31
N HIS A 42 -15.05 -14.21 8.52
CA HIS A 42 -15.77 -14.54 7.28
C HIS A 42 -15.64 -13.48 6.20
N LYS A 43 -14.65 -12.60 6.32
CA LYS A 43 -14.36 -11.60 5.29
C LYS A 43 -12.93 -11.72 4.84
N ASN A 44 -12.68 -11.24 3.62
CA ASN A 44 -11.33 -11.17 3.08
C ASN A 44 -11.00 -9.72 2.74
N ASP A 45 -9.76 -9.35 2.98
CA ASP A 45 -9.21 -8.10 2.51
C ASP A 45 -8.38 -8.36 1.27
N LYS A 46 -7.99 -7.31 0.58
CA LYS A 46 -7.19 -7.45 -0.63
C LYS A 46 -6.01 -6.50 -0.60
N ALA A 47 -4.85 -7.03 -0.95
CA ALA A 47 -3.72 -6.21 -1.30
C ALA A 47 -3.91 -5.85 -2.77
N HIS A 48 -3.99 -4.56 -3.07
CA HIS A 48 -4.13 -4.15 -4.46
C HIS A 48 -2.93 -4.61 -5.28
N PHE A 49 -1.74 -4.53 -4.69
CA PHE A 49 -0.52 -5.04 -5.30
C PHE A 49 0.33 -5.70 -4.24
N LEU A 50 0.91 -6.83 -4.58
CA LEU A 50 1.87 -7.51 -3.70
C LEU A 50 3.16 -7.65 -4.48
N LEU A 51 4.21 -7.00 -4.01
CA LEU A 51 5.50 -6.95 -4.69
C LEU A 51 6.50 -7.87 -4.03
N HIS A 52 7.29 -8.57 -4.82
CA HIS A 52 8.36 -9.44 -4.33
C HIS A 52 9.70 -8.78 -4.61
N THR A 53 10.43 -8.45 -3.56
CA THR A 53 11.72 -7.76 -3.69
C THR A 53 12.82 -8.59 -3.03
N PRO A 54 14.10 -8.26 -3.30
CA PRO A 54 15.19 -8.96 -2.62
C PRO A 54 15.15 -8.80 -1.11
N GLN A 55 14.51 -7.75 -0.60
CA GLN A 55 14.43 -7.50 0.83
C GLN A 55 13.13 -8.00 1.46
N GLY A 56 12.28 -8.67 0.69
CA GLY A 56 11.02 -9.19 1.20
C GLY A 56 9.83 -8.67 0.41
N THR A 57 8.64 -9.00 0.88
CA THR A 57 7.41 -8.61 0.19
C THR A 57 6.91 -7.26 0.67
N ILE A 58 6.28 -6.53 -0.26
CA ILE A 58 5.66 -5.23 0.04
C ILE A 58 4.20 -5.31 -0.38
N GLN A 59 3.30 -5.04 0.56
CA GLN A 59 1.88 -4.92 0.24
C GLN A 59 1.55 -3.47 -0.03
N ILE A 60 0.84 -3.21 -1.11
CA ILE A 60 0.39 -1.86 -1.46
C ILE A 60 -1.13 -1.84 -1.48
N VAL A 61 -1.70 -0.89 -0.76
CA VAL A 61 -3.14 -0.65 -0.71
C VAL A 61 -3.40 0.77 -1.14
N ALA A 62 -4.38 0.96 -2.02
CA ALA A 62 -4.76 2.30 -2.49
C ALA A 62 -6.01 2.75 -1.76
N LYS A 63 -6.01 3.98 -1.28
CA LYS A 63 -7.16 4.59 -0.60
C LYS A 63 -7.52 5.89 -1.30
N TRP A 64 -8.78 6.05 -1.64
CA TRP A 64 -9.26 7.24 -2.33
C TRP A 64 -10.16 8.06 -1.42
N GLN A 65 -9.81 9.35 -1.23
CA GLN A 65 -10.52 10.25 -0.32
C GLN A 65 -11.31 11.26 -1.14
N GLU A 66 -12.60 11.02 -1.30
CA GLU A 66 -13.45 11.91 -2.06
C GLU A 66 -14.37 12.74 -1.20
N VAL A 67 -14.70 12.24 -0.01
CA VAL A 67 -15.68 12.90 0.84
C VAL A 67 -15.09 13.23 2.18
N ASN A 68 -15.76 14.11 2.89
CA ASN A 68 -15.30 14.57 4.19
C ASN A 68 -15.53 13.51 5.25
N GLY A 69 -14.62 13.45 6.18
CA GLY A 69 -14.87 12.88 7.50
C GLY A 69 -14.88 11.36 7.59
N THR A 70 -15.92 10.74 7.11
CA THR A 70 -16.15 9.32 7.42
C THR A 70 -15.03 8.39 6.95
N THR A 71 -14.33 8.77 5.88
CA THR A 71 -13.26 7.94 5.38
C THR A 71 -12.08 7.84 6.33
N ILE A 72 -11.82 8.91 7.06
CA ILE A 72 -10.72 8.89 8.04
C ILE A 72 -10.98 7.83 9.10
N GLU A 73 -12.22 7.70 9.54
CA GLU A 73 -12.56 6.71 10.55
C GLU A 73 -12.30 5.28 10.09
N LYS A 74 -12.50 5.03 8.78
CA LYS A 74 -12.28 3.71 8.23
C LYS A 74 -10.80 3.34 8.17
N LEU A 75 -9.92 4.31 8.28
CA LEU A 75 -8.49 4.06 8.26
C LEU A 75 -8.01 3.32 9.50
N GLY A 76 -8.82 3.30 10.56
CA GLY A 76 -8.49 2.50 11.73
C GLY A 76 -8.32 1.03 11.41
N HIS A 77 -9.18 0.49 10.54
CA HIS A 77 -9.04 -0.88 10.09
C HIS A 77 -7.72 -1.10 9.36
N THR A 78 -7.31 -0.12 8.56
CA THR A 78 -6.05 -0.20 7.82
C THR A 78 -4.87 -0.25 8.78
N VAL A 79 -4.89 0.55 9.84
CA VAL A 79 -3.83 0.52 10.85
C VAL A 79 -3.74 -0.86 11.49
N LEU A 80 -4.89 -1.42 11.90
CA LEU A 80 -4.90 -2.74 12.54
C LEU A 80 -4.44 -3.83 11.58
N ASP A 81 -4.80 -3.71 10.32
CA ASP A 81 -4.36 -4.66 9.32
C ASP A 81 -2.83 -4.60 9.16
N ALA A 82 -2.27 -3.41 9.17
CA ALA A 82 -0.83 -3.24 9.05
C ALA A 82 -0.09 -3.77 10.27
N VAL A 83 -0.70 -3.70 11.46
CA VAL A 83 -0.08 -4.24 12.68
C VAL A 83 0.22 -5.72 12.53
N ARG A 84 -0.69 -6.44 11.89
CA ARG A 84 -0.59 -7.91 11.80
C ARG A 84 0.03 -8.41 10.50
N THR A 85 0.47 -7.51 9.62
CA THR A 85 0.95 -7.93 8.30
C THR A 85 2.18 -8.83 8.41
N GLU A 86 2.24 -9.87 7.58
CA GLU A 86 3.40 -10.74 7.48
C GLU A 86 4.43 -10.19 6.50
N HIS A 87 4.07 -9.17 5.74
CA HIS A 87 4.96 -8.64 4.71
C HIS A 87 6.01 -7.73 5.33
N GLN A 88 7.06 -7.45 4.57
CA GLN A 88 8.15 -6.62 5.03
C GLN A 88 7.71 -5.16 5.19
N LYS A 89 6.87 -4.70 4.29
CA LYS A 89 6.35 -3.32 4.29
C LYS A 89 4.88 -3.32 3.93
N TYR A 90 4.17 -2.32 4.42
CA TYR A 90 2.75 -2.14 4.16
C TYR A 90 2.58 -0.69 3.74
N PHE A 91 2.48 -0.45 2.44
CA PHE A 91 2.36 0.90 1.90
C PHE A 91 0.90 1.23 1.60
N VAL A 92 0.48 2.40 2.03
CA VAL A 92 -0.87 2.90 1.73
C VAL A 92 -0.72 4.13 0.85
N ILE A 93 -1.22 4.04 -0.37
CA ILE A 93 -1.13 5.13 -1.32
C ILE A 93 -2.45 5.87 -1.28
N CYS A 94 -2.41 7.12 -0.82
CA CYS A 94 -3.60 7.92 -0.62
C CYS A 94 -3.76 8.91 -1.76
N GLY A 95 -4.97 8.98 -2.31
CA GLY A 95 -5.29 9.94 -3.35
C GLY A 95 -6.68 10.47 -3.13
N GLY A 96 -7.09 11.43 -3.95
CA GLY A 96 -8.42 11.98 -3.86
C GLY A 96 -8.44 13.49 -3.88
N ASN A 97 -9.63 14.04 -3.65
CA ASN A 97 -9.84 15.47 -3.70
C ASN A 97 -9.78 16.13 -2.34
N LYS A 98 -9.98 15.38 -1.28
CA LYS A 98 -10.12 15.97 0.06
C LYS A 98 -9.41 15.13 1.09
N LEU A 99 -8.84 15.81 2.07
CA LEU A 99 -8.30 15.18 3.27
C LEU A 99 -7.18 14.17 3.01
N VAL A 100 -6.54 14.25 1.82
CA VAL A 100 -5.48 13.29 1.48
C VAL A 100 -4.32 13.39 2.47
N ARG A 101 -3.82 14.62 2.68
CA ARG A 101 -2.69 14.81 3.61
C ARG A 101 -3.08 14.41 5.03
N ARG A 102 -4.33 14.65 5.39
CA ARG A 102 -4.82 14.30 6.73
C ARG A 102 -4.87 12.79 6.91
N ALA A 103 -5.27 12.06 5.87
CA ALA A 103 -5.27 10.59 5.91
C ALA A 103 -3.85 10.06 6.07
N ILE A 104 -2.89 10.62 5.33
CA ILE A 104 -1.50 10.23 5.42
C ILE A 104 -0.96 10.47 6.82
N ASP A 105 -1.23 11.66 7.37
CA ASP A 105 -0.76 12.00 8.70
C ASP A 105 -1.36 11.09 9.76
N TYR A 106 -2.64 10.76 9.62
CA TYR A 106 -3.30 9.85 10.54
C TYR A 106 -2.62 8.48 10.53
N LEU A 107 -2.41 7.94 9.34
CA LEU A 107 -1.81 6.61 9.22
C LEU A 107 -0.38 6.59 9.74
N ASN A 108 0.42 7.56 9.32
CA ASN A 108 1.82 7.60 9.75
C ASN A 108 1.96 7.91 11.25
N GLY A 109 0.94 8.55 11.82
CA GLY A 109 0.91 8.80 13.25
C GLY A 109 0.79 7.52 14.08
N HIS A 110 0.48 6.38 13.46
CA HIS A 110 0.32 5.12 14.16
C HIS A 110 1.48 4.15 13.91
N GLN A 111 2.61 4.64 13.41
CA GLN A 111 3.75 3.77 13.13
C GLN A 111 4.36 3.17 14.39
N ASN A 112 4.09 3.74 15.55
CA ASN A 112 4.57 3.15 16.79
C ASN A 112 3.94 1.78 17.07
N ILE A 113 2.70 1.54 16.61
CA ILE A 113 2.08 0.22 16.76
C ILE A 113 2.09 -0.56 15.45
N ALA A 114 2.28 0.11 14.32
CA ALA A 114 2.34 -0.53 13.00
C ALA A 114 3.63 -0.09 12.31
N PRO A 115 4.77 -0.60 12.73
CA PRO A 115 6.07 -0.08 12.24
C PRO A 115 6.32 -0.31 10.76
N LYS A 116 5.61 -1.25 10.14
CA LYS A 116 5.78 -1.52 8.71
C LYS A 116 4.89 -0.63 7.84
N LEU A 117 3.98 0.10 8.47
CA LEU A 117 3.03 0.96 7.76
C LEU A 117 3.71 2.24 7.31
N GLU A 118 3.49 2.60 6.05
CA GLU A 118 3.93 3.89 5.55
C GLU A 118 2.92 4.38 4.54
N ALA A 119 2.35 5.56 4.80
CA ALA A 119 1.35 6.15 3.92
C ALA A 119 1.98 7.30 3.14
N MET A 120 1.53 7.49 1.90
CA MET A 120 2.13 8.48 1.02
C MET A 120 1.19 8.79 -0.13
N GLU A 121 1.48 9.85 -0.87
CA GLU A 121 0.81 10.12 -2.14
C GLU A 121 1.54 9.38 -3.24
N VAL A 122 0.84 9.19 -4.38
CA VAL A 122 1.38 8.36 -5.45
C VAL A 122 2.71 8.89 -6.00
N HIS A 123 2.89 10.22 -5.98
CA HIS A 123 4.13 10.78 -6.52
C HIS A 123 5.35 10.51 -5.63
N GLU A 124 5.11 10.03 -4.42
CA GLU A 124 6.21 9.68 -3.49
C GLU A 124 6.59 8.20 -3.59
N LEU A 125 5.77 7.40 -4.28
CA LEU A 125 5.94 5.95 -4.27
C LEU A 125 7.24 5.50 -4.93
N GLU A 126 7.59 6.11 -6.04
CA GLU A 126 8.79 5.69 -6.76
C GLU A 126 10.03 5.83 -5.89
N ASP A 127 10.17 6.98 -5.22
CA ASP A 127 11.32 7.20 -4.35
C ASP A 127 11.35 6.22 -3.20
N LYS A 128 10.19 5.94 -2.62
CA LYS A 128 10.14 5.01 -1.50
C LYS A 128 10.50 3.60 -1.91
N LEU A 129 10.06 3.17 -3.07
CA LEU A 129 10.42 1.85 -3.57
C LEU A 129 11.89 1.78 -3.91
N GLU A 130 12.46 2.84 -4.48
CA GLU A 130 13.87 2.87 -4.78
C GLU A 130 14.71 2.78 -3.51
N GLU A 131 14.31 3.49 -2.46
CA GLU A 131 15.00 3.39 -1.17
C GLU A 131 15.03 1.95 -0.68
N HIS A 132 13.87 1.28 -0.77
CA HIS A 132 13.76 -0.09 -0.31
C HIS A 132 14.62 -1.03 -1.16
N LEU A 133 14.62 -0.85 -2.48
CA LEU A 133 15.30 -1.75 -3.39
C LEU A 133 16.81 -1.59 -3.36
N PHE A 134 17.29 -0.37 -3.13
CA PHE A 134 18.72 -0.07 -3.27
C PHE A 134 19.38 0.30 -1.96
N GLU A 135 18.72 0.03 -0.86
CA GLU A 135 19.30 0.26 0.45
C GLU A 135 20.07 -0.97 0.85
N TYR A 136 21.38 -0.79 1.02
CA TYR A 136 22.21 -1.91 1.36
C TYR A 136 22.80 -1.70 2.71
N ASP A 137 22.82 -2.42 3.46
CA ASP A 137 23.40 -2.37 4.69
C ASP A 137 22.85 -2.19 5.71
#